data_ec7fba35d10d1be86ac6dea60c3dcc92
#
_entry.id   ec7fba35d10d1be86ac6dea60c3dcc92
#
_cell.length_a   1.000
_cell.length_b   1.000
_cell.length_c   1.000
_cell.angle_alpha   90.00
_cell.angle_beta   90.00
_cell.angle_gamma   90.00
#
_symmetry.space_group_name_H-M   'P 1'
#
loop_
_entity.id
_entity.type
_entity.pdbx_description
1 polymer ?
#
loop_
_entity_poly.entity_id
_entity_poly.type
_entity_poly.pdbx_seq_one_letter_code
_entity_poly.pdbx_strand_id
1 'polypeptide(L)'
;MVTKLIAAELAASVGVTTIITRASLPGNIFAIVKHLESLSSRPTTPQPEHMVSSAVVTTPRNSPPPRDQVPLHTRFLPKRSFRDRQFWLLHGMAPRGKVLIDEGAFKALTRVEKAGLLPVGVVGIEGTFSRDEAVTIAVATRDAERNITGTTDVGRALVNYSATEIQRIKGKQSTEIVNILGYADGEYIAHRDNMVFMPKVTAALSKIQ
;
A
#
# COMPACT_ATOMS: atom_id res chain seq x y z
N MET A 1 -20.94 2.94 8.81
CA MET A 1 -19.81 3.91 8.83
C MET A 1 -18.51 3.31 8.30
N VAL A 2 -18.14 2.08 8.67
CA VAL A 2 -16.88 1.41 8.31
C VAL A 2 -16.64 1.39 6.79
N THR A 3 -17.62 1.01 5.98
CA THR A 3 -17.50 0.95 4.51
C THR A 3 -17.15 2.29 3.85
N LYS A 4 -17.68 3.41 4.37
CA LYS A 4 -17.36 4.76 3.87
C LYS A 4 -15.91 5.16 4.19
N LEU A 5 -15.42 4.76 5.37
CA LEU A 5 -14.04 5.02 5.77
C LEU A 5 -13.06 4.20 4.91
N ILE A 6 -13.37 2.93 4.67
CA ILE A 6 -12.56 2.07 3.79
C ILE A 6 -12.51 2.65 2.37
N ALA A 7 -13.66 3.06 1.82
CA ALA A 7 -13.72 3.67 0.49
C ALA A 7 -12.92 4.99 0.41
N ALA A 8 -13.00 5.83 1.45
CA ALA A 8 -12.25 7.08 1.51
C ALA A 8 -10.74 6.85 1.67
N GLU A 9 -10.33 5.86 2.46
CA GLU A 9 -8.93 5.46 2.61
C GLU A 9 -8.37 4.90 1.30
N LEU A 10 -9.18 4.12 0.59
CA LEU A 10 -8.85 3.57 -0.72
C LEU A 10 -8.62 4.70 -1.74
N ALA A 11 -9.55 5.64 -1.86
CA ALA A 11 -9.42 6.78 -2.75
C ALA A 11 -8.19 7.66 -2.39
N ALA A 12 -7.94 7.90 -1.10
CA ALA A 12 -6.78 8.65 -0.63
C ALA A 12 -5.46 7.96 -1.00
N SER A 13 -5.42 6.62 -1.02
CA SER A 13 -4.22 5.85 -1.37
C SER A 13 -3.84 5.95 -2.85
N VAL A 14 -4.80 6.26 -3.74
CA VAL A 14 -4.56 6.55 -5.17
C VAL A 14 -4.35 8.05 -5.46
N GLY A 15 -4.20 8.87 -4.43
CA GLY A 15 -3.93 10.29 -4.60
C GLY A 15 -5.17 11.16 -4.77
N VAL A 16 -6.38 10.63 -4.50
CA VAL A 16 -7.64 11.38 -4.60
C VAL A 16 -8.05 11.94 -3.25
N THR A 17 -8.31 13.25 -3.19
CA THR A 17 -8.92 13.87 -2.01
C THR A 17 -10.38 13.43 -1.90
N THR A 18 -10.74 12.84 -0.78
CA THR A 18 -12.11 12.38 -0.53
C THR A 18 -12.75 13.18 0.60
N ILE A 19 -14.02 13.56 0.42
CA ILE A 19 -14.78 14.33 1.40
C ILE A 19 -16.04 13.56 1.77
N ILE A 20 -16.26 13.40 3.09
CA ILE A 20 -17.50 12.85 3.63
C ILE A 20 -18.27 13.99 4.28
N THR A 21 -19.50 14.23 3.82
CA THR A 21 -20.41 15.23 4.37
C THR A 21 -21.82 14.67 4.57
N ARG A 22 -22.69 15.46 5.19
CA ARG A 22 -24.08 15.06 5.49
C ARG A 22 -24.91 15.01 4.20
N ALA A 23 -25.53 13.88 3.91
CA ALA A 23 -26.31 13.66 2.70
C ALA A 23 -27.65 14.45 2.68
N SER A 24 -28.19 14.85 3.86
CA SER A 24 -29.46 15.60 3.96
C SER A 24 -29.37 17.02 3.41
N LEU A 25 -28.16 17.56 3.19
CA LEU A 25 -27.90 18.90 2.68
C LEU A 25 -26.91 18.83 1.52
N PRO A 26 -27.33 18.38 0.32
CA PRO A 26 -26.41 18.16 -0.80
C PRO A 26 -25.77 19.47 -1.30
N GLY A 27 -26.38 20.61 -1.10
CA GLY A 27 -25.83 21.94 -1.42
C GLY A 27 -24.52 22.26 -0.67
N ASN A 28 -24.25 21.60 0.44
CA ASN A 28 -23.00 21.76 1.20
C ASN A 28 -21.75 21.44 0.37
N ILE A 29 -21.89 20.62 -0.68
CA ILE A 29 -20.78 20.24 -1.57
C ILE A 29 -20.18 21.49 -2.20
N PHE A 30 -21.00 22.41 -2.72
CA PHE A 30 -20.54 23.66 -3.36
C PHE A 30 -19.77 24.56 -2.38
N ALA A 31 -20.28 24.72 -1.16
CA ALA A 31 -19.63 25.55 -0.15
C ALA A 31 -18.25 24.93 0.26
N ILE A 32 -18.19 23.62 0.40
CA ILE A 32 -16.94 22.91 0.75
C ILE A 32 -15.93 23.03 -0.39
N VAL A 33 -16.31 22.78 -1.65
CA VAL A 33 -15.42 22.88 -2.81
C VAL A 33 -14.87 24.29 -2.95
N LYS A 34 -15.73 25.31 -2.90
CA LYS A 34 -15.31 26.72 -2.97
C LYS A 34 -14.33 27.10 -1.86
N HIS A 35 -14.54 26.59 -0.65
CA HIS A 35 -13.61 26.79 0.46
C HIS A 35 -12.25 26.12 0.17
N LEU A 36 -12.23 24.90 -0.34
CA LEU A 36 -11.00 24.18 -0.66
C LEU A 36 -10.20 24.83 -1.79
N GLU A 37 -10.87 25.34 -2.82
CA GLU A 37 -10.26 26.12 -3.89
C GLU A 37 -9.60 27.40 -3.36
N SER A 38 -10.27 28.11 -2.44
CA SER A 38 -9.71 29.30 -1.80
C SER A 38 -8.46 29.01 -0.96
N LEU A 39 -8.34 27.81 -0.39
CA LEU A 39 -7.15 27.37 0.32
C LEU A 39 -5.99 26.99 -0.61
N SER A 40 -6.30 26.41 -1.77
CA SER A 40 -5.28 26.00 -2.76
C SER A 40 -4.71 27.19 -3.55
N SER A 41 -5.46 28.28 -3.68
CA SER A 41 -5.05 29.49 -4.38
C SER A 41 -4.17 30.45 -3.56
N ARG A 42 -3.80 30.09 -2.33
CA ARG A 42 -2.86 30.88 -1.52
C ARG A 42 -1.43 30.60 -1.97
N PRO A 43 -0.69 31.59 -2.53
CA PRO A 43 0.73 31.44 -2.79
C PRO A 43 1.46 31.24 -1.45
N THR A 44 2.20 30.15 -1.36
CA THR A 44 3.11 29.87 -0.24
C THR A 44 4.37 30.73 -0.44
N THR A 45 4.29 32.02 -0.08
CA THR A 45 5.50 32.82 0.02
C THR A 45 6.04 32.65 1.42
N PRO A 46 7.28 32.15 1.61
CA PRO A 46 7.95 32.22 2.91
C PRO A 46 8.20 33.70 3.23
N GLN A 47 7.55 34.21 4.21
CA GLN A 47 7.81 35.57 4.70
C GLN A 47 9.02 35.52 5.63
N PRO A 48 10.11 36.24 5.35
CA PRO A 48 11.14 36.47 6.34
C PRO A 48 10.59 37.39 7.44
N GLU A 49 10.70 36.95 8.67
CA GLU A 49 10.47 37.79 9.82
C GLU A 49 11.50 38.92 9.83
N HIS A 50 11.11 40.13 9.59
CA HIS A 50 11.48 41.34 10.35
C HIS A 50 10.95 42.64 9.72
N MET A 51 10.52 43.49 10.63
CA MET A 51 10.37 44.96 10.63
C MET A 51 8.98 45.53 10.42
N VAL A 52 8.55 46.06 11.53
CA VAL A 52 7.49 47.05 11.76
C VAL A 52 7.68 48.29 10.91
N SER A 53 6.68 48.75 10.19
CA SER A 53 6.30 50.16 10.12
C SER A 53 4.90 50.37 9.57
N SER A 54 4.21 51.29 10.22
CA SER A 54 2.86 51.73 9.97
C SER A 54 2.65 52.25 8.54
N ALA A 55 1.68 51.66 7.80
CA ALA A 55 0.88 52.37 6.81
C ALA A 55 -0.44 51.62 6.66
N VAL A 56 -1.52 52.30 7.05
CA VAL A 56 -2.89 51.89 6.83
C VAL A 56 -3.20 52.01 5.34
N VAL A 57 -3.19 50.84 4.64
CA VAL A 57 -3.81 50.73 3.33
C VAL A 57 -4.95 49.75 3.46
N THR A 58 -6.15 50.29 3.47
CA THR A 58 -7.41 49.55 3.38
C THR A 58 -7.57 48.97 1.99
N THR A 59 -7.02 47.77 1.77
CA THR A 59 -7.47 46.92 0.66
C THR A 59 -8.48 45.91 1.23
N PRO A 60 -9.56 45.56 0.52
CA PRO A 60 -10.51 44.57 1.00
C PRO A 60 -9.77 43.22 1.05
N ARG A 61 -9.40 42.81 2.25
CA ARG A 61 -8.92 41.48 2.52
C ARG A 61 -10.02 40.51 2.09
N ASN A 62 -9.77 39.70 1.09
CA ASN A 62 -10.46 38.45 0.87
C ASN A 62 -10.05 37.50 2.06
N SER A 63 -10.62 37.79 3.22
CA SER A 63 -10.53 36.91 4.37
C SER A 63 -11.21 35.60 3.99
N PRO A 64 -10.62 34.44 4.29
CA PRO A 64 -11.36 33.21 4.16
C PRO A 64 -12.67 33.35 4.95
N PRO A 65 -13.78 32.82 4.42
CA PRO A 65 -15.05 32.89 5.14
C PRO A 65 -14.85 32.39 6.57
N PRO A 66 -15.51 32.99 7.57
CA PRO A 66 -15.42 32.56 8.96
C PRO A 66 -15.62 31.03 9.01
N ARG A 67 -14.91 30.35 9.88
CA ARG A 67 -15.00 28.87 10.01
C ARG A 67 -16.43 28.37 10.19
N ASP A 68 -17.30 29.21 10.71
CA ASP A 68 -18.73 28.94 10.93
C ASP A 68 -19.56 28.83 9.63
N GLN A 69 -19.02 29.27 8.47
CA GLN A 69 -19.70 29.18 7.18
C GLN A 69 -19.39 27.94 6.36
N VAL A 70 -18.40 27.16 6.79
CA VAL A 70 -18.04 25.93 6.08
C VAL A 70 -18.79 24.75 6.69
N PRO A 71 -19.62 24.03 5.91
CA PRO A 71 -20.38 22.90 6.43
C PRO A 71 -19.48 21.81 7.03
N LEU A 72 -19.97 21.16 8.07
CA LEU A 72 -19.26 20.05 8.72
C LEU A 72 -18.96 18.93 7.71
N HIS A 73 -17.69 18.61 7.57
CA HIS A 73 -17.19 17.56 6.68
C HIS A 73 -15.91 16.95 7.22
N THR A 74 -15.62 15.72 6.78
CA THR A 74 -14.35 15.04 7.02
C THR A 74 -13.60 14.97 5.70
N ARG A 75 -12.37 15.48 5.69
CA ARG A 75 -11.49 15.47 4.52
C ARG A 75 -10.38 14.44 4.70
N PHE A 76 -10.26 13.51 3.75
CA PHE A 76 -9.16 12.57 3.62
C PHE A 76 -8.18 13.13 2.60
N LEU A 77 -6.96 13.42 3.06
CA LEU A 77 -5.90 13.94 2.20
C LEU A 77 -5.30 12.82 1.35
N PRO A 78 -4.87 13.12 0.11
CA PRO A 78 -4.17 12.15 -0.72
C PRO A 78 -2.89 11.72 -0.03
N LYS A 79 -2.66 10.41 0.02
CA LYS A 79 -1.37 9.83 0.39
C LYS A 79 -0.48 9.76 -0.86
N ARG A 80 0.82 9.54 -0.67
CA ARG A 80 1.70 9.26 -1.82
C ARG A 80 1.12 8.09 -2.61
N SER A 81 0.84 8.34 -3.89
CA SER A 81 0.28 7.35 -4.80
C SER A 81 1.16 6.09 -4.83
N PHE A 82 0.56 4.93 -4.58
CA PHE A 82 1.14 3.68 -5.04
C PHE A 82 1.20 3.71 -6.57
N ARG A 83 2.20 3.06 -7.18
CA ARG A 83 2.17 2.81 -8.63
C ARG A 83 0.88 2.05 -8.94
N ASP A 84 0.19 2.40 -10.01
CA ASP A 84 -1.13 1.87 -10.37
C ASP A 84 -1.22 0.34 -10.26
N ARG A 85 -0.14 -0.36 -10.69
CA ARG A 85 -0.04 -1.82 -10.61
C ARG A 85 -0.02 -2.35 -9.16
N GLN A 86 0.70 -1.67 -8.26
CA GLN A 86 0.76 -2.08 -6.84
C GLN A 86 -0.57 -1.87 -6.14
N PHE A 87 -1.27 -0.78 -6.47
CA PHE A 87 -2.60 -0.52 -5.96
C PHE A 87 -3.60 -1.59 -6.43
N TRP A 88 -3.58 -1.91 -7.73
CA TRP A 88 -4.44 -2.93 -8.30
C TRP A 88 -4.17 -4.31 -7.67
N LEU A 89 -2.93 -4.68 -7.46
CA LEU A 89 -2.56 -5.93 -6.82
C LEU A 89 -3.04 -6.01 -5.36
N LEU A 90 -2.97 -4.88 -4.63
CA LEU A 90 -3.35 -4.83 -3.22
C LEU A 90 -4.87 -4.81 -3.01
N HIS A 91 -5.62 -4.19 -3.91
CA HIS A 91 -7.05 -3.90 -3.71
C HIS A 91 -7.97 -4.48 -4.79
N GLY A 92 -7.48 -4.64 -6.01
CA GLY A 92 -8.27 -5.10 -7.15
C GLY A 92 -8.38 -6.62 -7.27
N MET A 93 -7.41 -7.38 -6.72
CA MET A 93 -7.40 -8.83 -6.81
C MET A 93 -7.69 -9.51 -5.47
N ALA A 94 -8.57 -10.51 -5.47
CA ALA A 94 -8.76 -11.37 -4.31
C ALA A 94 -7.66 -12.44 -4.27
N PRO A 95 -6.92 -12.61 -3.17
CA PRO A 95 -5.90 -13.65 -3.05
C PRO A 95 -6.56 -15.03 -3.00
N ARG A 96 -6.02 -16.00 -3.77
CA ARG A 96 -6.49 -17.38 -3.84
C ARG A 96 -5.84 -18.30 -2.84
N GLY A 97 -4.71 -17.88 -2.27
CA GLY A 97 -3.96 -18.65 -1.29
C GLY A 97 -2.86 -17.81 -0.65
N LYS A 98 -1.96 -18.48 0.09
CA LYS A 98 -0.81 -17.85 0.72
C LYS A 98 0.49 -18.55 0.34
N VAL A 99 1.54 -17.76 0.17
CA VAL A 99 2.92 -18.22 0.07
C VAL A 99 3.63 -17.80 1.35
N LEU A 100 4.11 -18.77 2.10
CA LEU A 100 4.83 -18.57 3.35
C LEU A 100 6.32 -18.44 3.05
N ILE A 101 6.91 -17.35 3.52
CA ILE A 101 8.33 -17.05 3.32
C ILE A 101 9.05 -17.01 4.66
N ASP A 102 10.35 -17.23 4.66
CA ASP A 102 11.17 -17.04 5.85
C ASP A 102 11.51 -15.56 6.09
N GLU A 103 12.01 -15.25 7.28
CA GLU A 103 12.40 -13.90 7.67
C GLU A 103 13.57 -13.37 6.83
N GLY A 104 14.49 -14.24 6.41
CA GLY A 104 15.62 -13.89 5.55
C GLY A 104 15.16 -13.44 4.17
N ALA A 105 14.22 -14.17 3.56
CA ALA A 105 13.60 -13.78 2.30
C ALA A 105 12.85 -12.45 2.45
N PHE A 106 12.08 -12.26 3.53
CA PHE A 106 11.39 -11.00 3.77
C PHE A 106 12.36 -9.82 3.87
N LYS A 107 13.47 -9.97 4.61
CA LYS A 107 14.53 -8.95 4.70
C LYS A 107 15.14 -8.65 3.33
N ALA A 108 15.41 -9.68 2.51
CA ALA A 108 15.94 -9.50 1.16
C ALA A 108 14.96 -8.76 0.24
N LEU A 109 13.67 -9.11 0.30
CA LEU A 109 12.61 -8.50 -0.50
C LEU A 109 12.30 -7.04 -0.12
N THR A 110 12.54 -6.65 1.11
CA THR A 110 12.28 -5.28 1.61
C THR A 110 13.47 -4.34 1.47
N ARG A 111 14.66 -4.84 1.11
CA ARG A 111 15.83 -4.01 0.82
C ARG A 111 15.64 -3.13 -0.42
N VAL A 112 16.49 -2.11 -0.53
CA VAL A 112 16.51 -1.16 -1.67
C VAL A 112 16.84 -1.86 -2.99
N GLU A 113 17.67 -2.89 -2.95
CA GLU A 113 17.97 -3.75 -4.09
C GLU A 113 16.79 -4.66 -4.40
N LYS A 114 16.23 -4.44 -5.58
CA LYS A 114 14.94 -5.03 -6.00
C LYS A 114 15.07 -6.49 -6.43
N ALA A 115 15.19 -7.40 -5.50
CA ALA A 115 15.13 -8.84 -5.80
C ALA A 115 13.67 -9.33 -5.92
N GLY A 116 13.44 -10.35 -6.75
CA GLY A 116 12.19 -11.11 -6.78
C GLY A 116 12.17 -12.22 -5.71
N LEU A 117 11.02 -12.82 -5.49
CA LEU A 117 10.88 -13.96 -4.57
C LEU A 117 11.44 -15.23 -5.21
N LEU A 118 12.56 -15.72 -4.67
CA LEU A 118 13.19 -16.96 -5.10
C LEU A 118 12.56 -18.17 -4.39
N PRO A 119 12.59 -19.36 -5.01
CA PRO A 119 12.06 -20.60 -4.39
C PRO A 119 12.72 -20.95 -3.06
N VAL A 120 13.99 -20.63 -2.89
CA VAL A 120 14.75 -20.90 -1.64
C VAL A 120 14.16 -20.19 -0.43
N GLY A 121 13.53 -19.01 -0.62
CA GLY A 121 12.89 -18.25 0.44
C GLY A 121 11.48 -18.71 0.79
N VAL A 122 10.91 -19.66 0.03
CA VAL A 122 9.56 -20.19 0.28
C VAL A 122 9.64 -21.39 1.22
N VAL A 123 8.88 -21.34 2.30
CA VAL A 123 8.85 -22.37 3.35
C VAL A 123 7.56 -23.17 3.35
N GLY A 124 6.47 -22.63 2.81
CA GLY A 124 5.19 -23.30 2.77
C GLY A 124 4.20 -22.63 1.85
N ILE A 125 3.07 -23.30 1.64
CA ILE A 125 1.96 -22.83 0.82
C ILE A 125 0.67 -23.20 1.50
N GLU A 126 -0.31 -22.30 1.45
CA GLU A 126 -1.69 -22.55 1.90
C GLU A 126 -2.66 -22.22 0.77
N GLY A 127 -3.65 -23.09 0.57
CA GLY A 127 -4.66 -22.94 -0.49
C GLY A 127 -4.21 -23.47 -1.85
N THR A 128 -5.08 -23.27 -2.84
CA THR A 128 -4.86 -23.70 -4.22
C THR A 128 -5.00 -22.50 -5.15
N PHE A 129 -4.00 -22.30 -5.98
CA PHE A 129 -3.95 -21.20 -6.94
C PHE A 129 -3.20 -21.62 -8.19
N SER A 130 -3.54 -21.01 -9.29
CA SER A 130 -2.91 -21.19 -10.58
C SER A 130 -1.84 -20.12 -10.81
N ARG A 131 -1.10 -20.29 -11.88
CA ARG A 131 -0.18 -19.27 -12.40
C ARG A 131 -0.94 -17.96 -12.69
N ASP A 132 -0.26 -16.83 -12.51
CA ASP A 132 -0.79 -15.48 -12.69
C ASP A 132 -1.96 -15.12 -11.75
N GLU A 133 -2.18 -15.90 -10.69
CA GLU A 133 -3.14 -15.54 -9.65
C GLU A 133 -2.48 -14.78 -8.50
N ALA A 134 -3.30 -13.96 -7.84
CA ALA A 134 -2.87 -13.21 -6.67
C ALA A 134 -2.85 -14.11 -5.42
N VAL A 135 -1.76 -14.01 -4.68
CA VAL A 135 -1.58 -14.69 -3.39
C VAL A 135 -1.18 -13.70 -2.30
N THR A 136 -1.49 -14.04 -1.05
CA THR A 136 -0.94 -13.33 0.10
C THR A 136 0.48 -13.82 0.38
N ILE A 137 1.42 -12.90 0.59
CA ILE A 137 2.75 -13.22 1.11
C ILE A 137 2.68 -13.11 2.63
N ALA A 138 3.06 -14.16 3.34
CA ALA A 138 3.12 -14.18 4.79
C ALA A 138 4.51 -14.63 5.28
N VAL A 139 5.02 -13.97 6.31
CA VAL A 139 6.25 -14.39 7.01
C VAL A 139 5.88 -15.46 8.01
N ALA A 140 6.53 -16.61 7.92
CA ALA A 140 6.38 -17.70 8.86
C ALA A 140 7.34 -17.53 10.05
N THR A 141 6.78 -17.53 11.26
CA THR A 141 7.56 -17.64 12.50
C THR A 141 7.77 -19.13 12.80
N ARG A 142 9.01 -19.52 13.08
CA ARG A 142 9.38 -20.90 13.38
C ARG A 142 9.93 -21.02 14.79
N ASP A 143 9.64 -22.14 15.43
CA ASP A 143 10.31 -22.55 16.67
C ASP A 143 11.70 -23.14 16.44
N ALA A 144 12.37 -23.53 17.53
CA ALA A 144 13.70 -24.17 17.49
C ALA A 144 13.70 -25.50 16.70
N GLU A 145 12.55 -26.14 16.58
CA GLU A 145 12.34 -27.40 15.86
C GLU A 145 11.95 -27.18 14.39
N ARG A 146 11.96 -25.92 13.91
CA ARG A 146 11.56 -25.49 12.55
C ARG A 146 10.07 -25.66 12.23
N ASN A 147 9.21 -25.93 13.20
CA ASN A 147 7.76 -25.93 12.98
C ASN A 147 7.24 -24.51 12.86
N ILE A 148 6.24 -24.31 12.01
CA ILE A 148 5.60 -23.01 11.84
C ILE A 148 4.65 -22.80 13.02
N THR A 149 4.97 -21.85 13.89
CA THR A 149 4.17 -21.48 15.07
C THR A 149 3.22 -20.32 14.81
N GLY A 150 3.49 -19.54 13.79
CA GLY A 150 2.64 -18.40 13.40
C GLY A 150 2.94 -17.88 12.01
N THR A 151 2.00 -17.13 11.46
CA THR A 151 2.17 -16.46 10.16
C THR A 151 1.70 -15.02 10.26
N THR A 152 2.43 -14.11 9.64
CA THR A 152 2.08 -12.68 9.57
C THR A 152 1.96 -12.27 8.12
N ASP A 153 0.77 -11.85 7.69
CA ASP A 153 0.53 -11.37 6.34
C ASP A 153 1.25 -10.03 6.11
N VAL A 154 2.17 -10.00 5.16
CA VAL A 154 3.06 -8.84 4.90
C VAL A 154 2.81 -8.16 3.57
N GLY A 155 2.15 -8.84 2.63
CA GLY A 155 1.93 -8.29 1.29
C GLY A 155 1.13 -9.20 0.38
N ARG A 156 1.12 -8.85 -0.89
CA ARG A 156 0.51 -9.64 -1.98
C ARG A 156 1.46 -9.75 -3.16
N ALA A 157 1.32 -10.84 -3.92
CA ALA A 157 2.07 -11.07 -5.15
C ALA A 157 1.19 -11.73 -6.22
N LEU A 158 1.56 -11.50 -7.49
CA LEU A 158 1.19 -12.38 -8.60
C LEU A 158 2.31 -13.41 -8.76
N VAL A 159 1.94 -14.69 -8.79
CA VAL A 159 2.89 -15.78 -8.87
C VAL A 159 3.05 -16.30 -10.30
N ASN A 160 4.28 -16.69 -10.66
CA ASN A 160 4.61 -17.24 -11.97
C ASN A 160 4.35 -18.76 -12.06
N TYR A 161 4.13 -19.41 -10.92
CA TYR A 161 3.95 -20.86 -10.80
C TYR A 161 2.70 -21.18 -9.98
N SER A 162 2.07 -22.30 -10.26
CA SER A 162 0.93 -22.80 -9.49
C SER A 162 1.34 -23.28 -8.09
N ALA A 163 0.38 -23.44 -7.19
CA ALA A 163 0.60 -23.95 -5.86
C ALA A 163 1.34 -25.32 -5.85
N THR A 164 0.95 -26.23 -6.77
CA THR A 164 1.57 -27.55 -6.89
C THR A 164 3.01 -27.48 -7.36
N GLU A 165 3.33 -26.58 -8.28
CA GLU A 165 4.69 -26.38 -8.77
C GLU A 165 5.58 -25.75 -7.71
N ILE A 166 5.08 -24.68 -7.05
CA ILE A 166 5.81 -24.04 -5.96
C ILE A 166 6.08 -25.05 -4.82
N GLN A 167 5.12 -25.93 -4.52
CA GLN A 167 5.31 -26.99 -3.51
C GLN A 167 6.48 -27.93 -3.85
N ARG A 168 6.73 -28.18 -5.15
CA ARG A 168 7.83 -29.05 -5.61
C ARG A 168 9.19 -28.35 -5.57
N ILE A 169 9.22 -27.03 -5.85
CA ILE A 169 10.46 -26.26 -5.97
C ILE A 169 10.80 -25.44 -4.70
N LYS A 170 9.92 -25.38 -3.70
CA LYS A 170 10.17 -24.64 -2.45
C LYS A 170 11.47 -25.06 -1.78
N GLY A 171 12.24 -24.11 -1.28
CA GLY A 171 13.50 -24.35 -0.62
C GLY A 171 14.64 -24.76 -1.56
N LYS A 172 14.41 -24.80 -2.88
CA LYS A 172 15.43 -25.14 -3.89
C LYS A 172 16.03 -23.88 -4.50
N GLN A 173 17.18 -24.04 -5.16
CA GLN A 173 17.77 -22.94 -5.93
C GLN A 173 17.01 -22.74 -7.25
N SER A 174 17.01 -21.52 -7.76
CA SER A 174 16.34 -21.20 -9.04
C SER A 174 16.88 -22.01 -10.22
N THR A 175 18.17 -22.36 -10.21
CA THR A 175 18.81 -23.20 -11.23
C THR A 175 18.25 -24.63 -11.29
N GLU A 176 17.65 -25.12 -10.22
CA GLU A 176 17.06 -26.46 -10.14
C GLU A 176 15.63 -26.53 -10.67
N ILE A 177 14.95 -25.38 -10.93
CA ILE A 177 13.56 -25.32 -11.36
C ILE A 177 13.34 -26.16 -12.63
N VAL A 178 14.19 -25.97 -13.64
CA VAL A 178 14.10 -26.70 -14.92
C VAL A 178 14.19 -28.21 -14.72
N ASN A 179 15.09 -28.65 -13.83
CA ASN A 179 15.28 -30.07 -13.57
C ASN A 179 14.09 -30.71 -12.84
N ILE A 180 13.39 -29.93 -12.01
CA ILE A 180 12.27 -30.42 -11.19
C ILE A 180 10.94 -30.36 -11.94
N LEU A 181 10.70 -29.27 -12.68
CA LEU A 181 9.43 -29.03 -13.39
C LEU A 181 9.47 -29.43 -14.86
N GLY A 182 10.66 -29.57 -15.47
CA GLY A 182 10.83 -29.78 -16.91
C GLY A 182 10.82 -28.48 -17.73
N TYR A 183 10.54 -27.35 -17.10
CA TYR A 183 10.55 -26.01 -17.69
C TYR A 183 10.82 -24.93 -16.64
N ALA A 184 11.18 -23.74 -17.05
CA ALA A 184 11.22 -22.57 -16.18
C ALA A 184 10.57 -21.37 -16.89
N ASP A 185 9.67 -20.72 -16.19
CA ASP A 185 9.01 -19.49 -16.61
C ASP A 185 9.70 -18.24 -16.04
N GLY A 186 10.84 -18.45 -15.41
CA GLY A 186 11.69 -17.46 -14.78
C GLY A 186 12.33 -18.01 -13.52
N GLU A 187 13.27 -17.23 -12.97
CA GLU A 187 14.00 -17.59 -11.76
C GLU A 187 13.20 -17.36 -10.48
N TYR A 188 12.13 -16.56 -10.57
CA TYR A 188 11.37 -16.07 -9.43
C TYR A 188 9.99 -16.72 -9.34
N ILE A 189 9.59 -17.08 -8.13
CA ILE A 189 8.19 -17.42 -7.80
C ILE A 189 7.27 -16.21 -8.08
N ALA A 190 7.75 -15.01 -7.74
CA ALA A 190 7.09 -13.75 -8.09
C ALA A 190 8.14 -12.69 -8.39
N HIS A 191 7.96 -11.96 -9.49
CA HIS A 191 8.83 -10.86 -9.85
C HIS A 191 8.61 -9.66 -8.93
N ARG A 192 9.65 -8.86 -8.69
CA ARG A 192 9.58 -7.69 -7.81
C ARG A 192 8.45 -6.71 -8.17
N ASP A 193 8.24 -6.48 -9.46
CA ASP A 193 7.20 -5.57 -9.94
C ASP A 193 5.78 -6.14 -9.75
N ASN A 194 5.68 -7.45 -9.53
CA ASN A 194 4.45 -8.19 -9.25
C ASN A 194 4.21 -8.41 -7.75
N MET A 195 4.92 -7.66 -6.88
CA MET A 195 4.77 -7.75 -5.44
C MET A 195 4.50 -6.38 -4.83
N VAL A 196 3.70 -6.37 -3.76
CA VAL A 196 3.43 -5.19 -2.94
C VAL A 196 3.43 -5.58 -1.46
N PHE A 197 4.13 -4.81 -0.65
CA PHE A 197 4.17 -4.99 0.80
C PHE A 197 3.32 -3.95 1.51
N MET A 198 2.66 -4.35 2.59
CA MET A 198 1.82 -3.47 3.42
C MET A 198 2.71 -2.57 4.28
N PRO A 199 2.64 -1.23 4.13
CA PRO A 199 3.57 -0.31 4.82
C PRO A 199 3.53 -0.41 6.34
N LYS A 200 2.35 -0.68 6.92
CA LYS A 200 2.18 -0.80 8.38
C LYS A 200 2.93 -1.99 8.97
N VAL A 201 2.97 -3.10 8.26
CA VAL A 201 3.60 -4.35 8.71
C VAL A 201 5.11 -4.28 8.51
N THR A 202 5.55 -3.72 7.39
CA THR A 202 6.98 -3.50 7.12
C THR A 202 7.62 -2.63 8.19
N ALA A 203 6.95 -1.55 8.62
CA ALA A 203 7.43 -0.67 9.68
C ALA A 203 7.41 -1.31 11.08
N ALA A 204 6.52 -2.26 11.35
CA ALA A 204 6.47 -2.98 12.63
C ALA A 204 7.58 -4.03 12.72
N LEU A 205 7.82 -4.78 11.67
CA LEU A 205 8.85 -5.83 11.64
C LEU A 205 10.28 -5.26 11.60
N SER A 206 10.47 -4.05 11.05
CA SER A 206 11.77 -3.37 11.07
C SER A 206 12.17 -2.79 12.43
N LYS A 207 11.25 -2.72 13.40
CA LYS A 207 11.51 -2.23 14.78
C LYS A 207 11.87 -3.34 15.77
N ILE A 208 11.82 -4.59 15.38
CA ILE A 208 12.11 -5.76 16.22
C ILE A 208 13.59 -6.18 16.10
N GLN A 209 14.42 -5.34 15.50
CA GLN A 209 15.87 -5.51 15.37
C GLN A 209 16.64 -4.68 16.38
#